data_ffcb473a96eb8bca19ca9755ff3ec01e
#
_entry.id   ffcb473a96eb8bca19ca9755ff3ec01e
#
_cell.length_a   1.000
_cell.length_b   1.000
_cell.length_c   1.000
_cell.angle_alpha   90.00
_cell.angle_beta   90.00
_cell.angle_gamma   90.00
#
_symmetry.space_group_name_H-M   'P 1'
#
loop_
_entity.id
_entity.type
_entity.pdbx_description
1 polymer ?
#
loop_
_entity_poly.entity_id
_entity_poly.type
_entity_poly.pdbx_seq_one_letter_code
_entity_poly.pdbx_strand_id
1 'polypeptide(L)'
;MSNRILIVILSILSYSCSTTTKPETPVQTSKLQHVVLIQYKDSVTPQEFKTIAEGAQTLKGIEGVHNLQYTTNVSPEGLNKGYTHSLTLYFENETDRDEVYLPHPTHQAFVKLFVPFTANVLVYDYWEE
;
A
#
# COMPACT_ATOMS: atom_id res chain seq x y z
N MET A 1 -18.58 86.05 19.15
CA MET A 1 -19.23 84.85 18.48
C MET A 1 -18.22 83.83 18.22
N SER A 2 -18.16 82.80 19.09
CA SER A 2 -17.09 81.73 18.99
C SER A 2 -17.74 80.47 18.44
N ASN A 3 -17.30 80.08 17.21
CA ASN A 3 -17.80 78.89 16.54
C ASN A 3 -16.90 77.70 16.96
N ARG A 4 -17.42 76.82 17.83
CA ARG A 4 -16.74 75.60 18.22
C ARG A 4 -17.12 74.48 17.23
N ILE A 5 -16.15 74.12 16.38
CA ILE A 5 -16.28 73.00 15.51
C ILE A 5 -16.00 71.74 16.33
N LEU A 6 -17.00 70.88 16.46
CA LEU A 6 -16.89 69.54 17.10
C LEU A 6 -16.40 68.53 16.08
N ILE A 7 -15.17 68.11 16.23
CA ILE A 7 -14.58 67.00 15.36
C ILE A 7 -14.97 65.68 16.02
N VAL A 8 -15.86 64.96 15.39
CA VAL A 8 -16.20 63.58 15.75
C VAL A 8 -15.17 62.66 15.07
N ILE A 9 -14.29 62.05 15.87
CA ILE A 9 -13.33 61.05 15.40
C ILE A 9 -14.04 59.69 15.39
N LEU A 10 -14.35 59.19 14.18
CA LEU A 10 -14.95 57.88 13.97
C LEU A 10 -13.80 56.83 13.97
N SER A 11 -13.67 56.11 15.11
CA SER A 11 -12.69 55.02 15.24
C SER A 11 -13.21 53.78 14.49
N ILE A 12 -12.59 53.44 13.36
CA ILE A 12 -12.87 52.23 12.61
C ILE A 12 -12.09 51.08 13.28
N LEU A 13 -12.75 50.18 14.01
CA LEU A 13 -12.19 48.94 14.49
C LEU A 13 -12.06 47.97 13.31
N SER A 14 -10.83 47.78 12.83
CA SER A 14 -10.51 46.74 11.86
C SER A 14 -10.47 45.38 12.57
N TYR A 15 -11.51 44.57 12.42
CA TYR A 15 -11.50 43.17 12.81
C TYR A 15 -10.62 42.41 11.84
N SER A 16 -9.38 42.09 12.25
CA SER A 16 -8.49 41.19 11.54
C SER A 16 -8.94 39.75 11.81
N CYS A 17 -9.60 39.13 10.85
CA CYS A 17 -9.96 37.74 10.89
C CYS A 17 -8.71 36.90 10.61
N SER A 18 -8.00 36.46 11.66
CA SER A 18 -6.89 35.50 11.52
C SER A 18 -7.47 34.13 11.22
N THR A 19 -7.46 33.75 9.95
CA THR A 19 -7.70 32.35 9.54
C THR A 19 -6.52 31.52 10.00
N THR A 20 -6.70 30.80 11.10
CA THR A 20 -5.76 29.76 11.54
C THR A 20 -5.86 28.60 10.56
N THR A 21 -4.99 28.55 9.55
CA THR A 21 -4.79 27.37 8.72
C THR A 21 -4.20 26.28 9.63
N LYS A 22 -5.02 25.24 9.90
CA LYS A 22 -4.54 24.00 10.51
C LYS A 22 -3.40 23.49 9.63
N PRO A 23 -2.24 23.11 10.20
CA PRO A 23 -1.19 22.49 9.40
C PRO A 23 -1.77 21.23 8.77
N GLU A 24 -1.84 21.20 7.44
CA GLU A 24 -2.13 19.97 6.70
C GLU A 24 -0.97 19.02 6.99
N THR A 25 -1.28 17.88 7.60
CA THR A 25 -0.36 16.76 7.71
C THR A 25 0.08 16.42 6.28
N PRO A 26 1.40 16.29 5.98
CA PRO A 26 1.83 15.90 4.65
C PRO A 26 1.09 14.63 4.26
N VAL A 27 0.34 14.67 3.16
CA VAL A 27 -0.26 13.47 2.58
C VAL A 27 0.91 12.56 2.23
N GLN A 28 1.02 11.42 2.89
CA GLN A 28 2.02 10.43 2.59
C GLN A 28 1.75 9.94 1.16
N THR A 29 2.61 10.32 0.22
CA THR A 29 2.51 9.93 -1.19
C THR A 29 3.28 8.66 -1.51
N SER A 30 4.05 8.16 -0.53
CA SER A 30 4.80 6.91 -0.67
C SER A 30 3.87 5.71 -0.58
N LYS A 31 4.16 4.70 -1.40
CA LYS A 31 3.39 3.45 -1.48
C LYS A 31 3.98 2.41 -0.54
N LEU A 32 3.12 1.66 0.11
CA LEU A 32 3.53 0.50 0.92
C LEU A 32 3.70 -0.71 0.00
N GLN A 33 4.94 -1.04 -0.32
CA GLN A 33 5.28 -2.20 -1.13
C GLN A 33 5.15 -3.48 -0.29
N HIS A 34 4.50 -4.49 -0.86
CA HIS A 34 4.36 -5.82 -0.29
C HIS A 34 5.01 -6.83 -1.22
N VAL A 35 6.10 -7.44 -0.77
CA VAL A 35 6.92 -8.38 -1.52
C VAL A 35 6.88 -9.74 -0.85
N VAL A 36 6.42 -10.76 -1.56
CA VAL A 36 6.43 -12.14 -1.11
C VAL A 36 7.37 -12.93 -2.02
N LEU A 37 8.47 -13.45 -1.47
CA LEU A 37 9.37 -14.35 -2.17
C LEU A 37 8.99 -15.79 -1.80
N ILE A 38 8.93 -16.67 -2.81
CA ILE A 38 8.41 -18.02 -2.64
C ILE A 38 9.42 -19.01 -3.17
N GLN A 39 9.82 -19.95 -2.30
CA GLN A 39 10.50 -21.17 -2.66
C GLN A 39 9.49 -22.30 -2.69
N TYR A 40 9.23 -22.85 -3.85
CA TYR A 40 8.38 -24.00 -3.99
C TYR A 40 9.14 -25.32 -3.77
N LYS A 41 8.42 -26.37 -3.38
CA LYS A 41 8.94 -27.74 -3.34
C LYS A 41 9.22 -28.25 -4.75
N ASP A 42 10.24 -29.08 -4.92
CA ASP A 42 10.60 -29.67 -6.21
C ASP A 42 9.49 -30.58 -6.78
N SER A 43 8.58 -31.05 -5.94
CA SER A 43 7.45 -31.89 -6.33
C SER A 43 6.29 -31.16 -6.99
N VAL A 44 6.30 -29.81 -7.05
CA VAL A 44 5.21 -29.04 -7.63
C VAL A 44 5.16 -29.22 -9.14
N THR A 45 4.02 -29.67 -9.62
CA THR A 45 3.80 -29.95 -11.03
C THR A 45 3.47 -28.68 -11.83
N PRO A 46 3.67 -28.68 -13.17
CA PRO A 46 3.28 -27.55 -14.02
C PRO A 46 1.79 -27.17 -13.90
N GLN A 47 0.91 -28.13 -13.67
CA GLN A 47 -0.52 -27.88 -13.52
C GLN A 47 -0.82 -27.16 -12.19
N GLU A 48 -0.13 -27.53 -11.10
CA GLU A 48 -0.25 -26.87 -9.79
C GLU A 48 0.30 -25.44 -9.87
N PHE A 49 1.44 -25.21 -10.53
CA PHE A 49 1.93 -23.85 -10.79
C PHE A 49 0.92 -22.99 -11.54
N LYS A 50 0.26 -23.54 -12.55
CA LYS A 50 -0.79 -22.83 -13.28
C LYS A 50 -1.94 -22.46 -12.36
N THR A 51 -2.42 -23.41 -11.54
CA THR A 51 -3.50 -23.17 -10.58
C THR A 51 -3.14 -22.10 -9.55
N ILE A 52 -1.90 -22.13 -9.04
CA ILE A 52 -1.39 -21.13 -8.10
C ILE A 52 -1.32 -19.74 -8.78
N ALA A 53 -0.80 -19.66 -10.00
CA ALA A 53 -0.72 -18.42 -10.76
C ALA A 53 -2.11 -17.81 -11.02
N GLU A 54 -3.10 -18.63 -11.39
CA GLU A 54 -4.49 -18.21 -11.55
C GLU A 54 -5.08 -17.71 -10.22
N GLY A 55 -4.81 -18.42 -9.11
CA GLY A 55 -5.19 -18.00 -7.78
C GLY A 55 -4.59 -16.66 -7.38
N ALA A 56 -3.30 -16.42 -7.68
CA ALA A 56 -2.65 -15.14 -7.42
C ALA A 56 -3.33 -13.98 -8.16
N GLN A 57 -3.80 -14.19 -9.40
CA GLN A 57 -4.49 -13.14 -10.17
C GLN A 57 -5.83 -12.72 -9.53
N THR A 58 -6.47 -13.59 -8.75
CA THR A 58 -7.75 -13.23 -8.07
C THR A 58 -7.56 -12.12 -7.04
N LEU A 59 -6.36 -11.96 -6.48
CA LEU A 59 -6.04 -10.93 -5.51
C LEU A 59 -6.18 -9.51 -6.06
N LYS A 60 -6.10 -9.34 -7.38
CA LYS A 60 -6.33 -8.03 -8.06
C LYS A 60 -7.74 -7.47 -7.82
N GLY A 61 -8.69 -8.32 -7.48
CA GLY A 61 -10.06 -7.91 -7.19
C GLY A 61 -10.27 -7.39 -5.76
N ILE A 62 -9.25 -7.43 -4.90
CA ILE A 62 -9.33 -6.91 -3.55
C ILE A 62 -9.11 -5.40 -3.59
N GLU A 63 -10.00 -4.63 -2.94
CA GLU A 63 -9.86 -3.19 -2.80
C GLU A 63 -8.54 -2.83 -2.12
N GLY A 64 -7.88 -1.76 -2.60
CA GLY A 64 -6.58 -1.32 -2.09
C GLY A 64 -5.37 -2.08 -2.65
N VAL A 65 -5.57 -3.17 -3.41
CA VAL A 65 -4.48 -3.90 -4.08
C VAL A 65 -4.13 -3.24 -5.40
N HIS A 66 -2.88 -2.81 -5.55
CA HIS A 66 -2.39 -2.16 -6.76
C HIS A 66 -1.19 -2.90 -7.36
N ASN A 67 -1.09 -2.88 -8.69
CA ASN A 67 0.05 -3.37 -9.48
C ASN A 67 0.52 -4.78 -9.10
N LEU A 68 -0.41 -5.70 -8.81
CA LEU A 68 -0.06 -7.08 -8.49
C LEU A 68 0.67 -7.75 -9.64
N GLN A 69 1.82 -8.33 -9.32
CA GLN A 69 2.64 -9.15 -10.19
C GLN A 69 2.89 -10.52 -9.50
N TYR A 70 2.77 -11.59 -10.26
CA TYR A 70 3.22 -12.93 -9.85
C TYR A 70 4.16 -13.44 -10.92
N THR A 71 5.45 -13.60 -10.60
CA THR A 71 6.51 -13.82 -11.59
C THR A 71 7.57 -14.79 -11.10
N THR A 72 8.39 -15.27 -12.03
CA THR A 72 9.57 -16.09 -11.74
C THR A 72 10.83 -15.24 -11.62
N ASN A 73 11.81 -15.73 -10.85
CA ASN A 73 13.12 -15.10 -10.77
C ASN A 73 13.87 -15.22 -12.10
N VAL A 74 14.41 -14.11 -12.58
CA VAL A 74 15.23 -14.03 -13.80
C VAL A 74 16.64 -13.50 -13.54
N SER A 75 17.05 -13.35 -12.26
CA SER A 75 18.38 -12.86 -11.91
C SER A 75 19.47 -13.86 -12.33
N PRO A 76 20.50 -13.44 -13.07
CA PRO A 76 21.63 -14.29 -13.44
C PRO A 76 22.66 -14.47 -12.32
N GLU A 77 22.51 -13.78 -11.18
CA GLU A 77 23.53 -13.74 -10.12
C GLU A 77 23.62 -15.03 -9.29
N GLY A 78 22.59 -15.89 -9.32
CA GLY A 78 22.57 -17.15 -8.56
C GLY A 78 22.48 -16.97 -7.04
N LEU A 79 22.02 -15.81 -6.56
CA LEU A 79 21.95 -15.45 -5.15
C LEU A 79 20.53 -15.54 -4.56
N ASN A 80 19.63 -16.20 -5.26
CA ASN A 80 18.19 -16.27 -4.95
C ASN A 80 17.86 -17.16 -3.74
N LYS A 81 18.81 -17.83 -3.12
CA LYS A 81 18.60 -18.67 -1.91
C LYS A 81 17.47 -19.70 -2.01
N GLY A 82 17.17 -20.16 -3.23
CA GLY A 82 16.08 -21.10 -3.51
C GLY A 82 14.73 -20.45 -3.81
N TYR A 83 14.57 -19.12 -3.62
CA TYR A 83 13.36 -18.40 -3.99
C TYR A 83 13.27 -18.26 -5.52
N THR A 84 12.28 -18.92 -6.11
CA THR A 84 12.11 -19.00 -7.56
C THR A 84 10.98 -18.13 -8.09
N HIS A 85 10.06 -17.73 -7.22
CA HIS A 85 8.90 -16.93 -7.57
C HIS A 85 8.75 -15.73 -6.63
N SER A 86 8.09 -14.70 -7.12
CA SER A 86 7.68 -13.56 -6.31
C SER A 86 6.22 -13.19 -6.59
N LEU A 87 5.53 -12.74 -5.56
CA LEU A 87 4.29 -11.99 -5.65
C LEU A 87 4.57 -10.60 -5.09
N THR A 88 4.32 -9.57 -5.88
CA THR A 88 4.52 -8.18 -5.47
C THR A 88 3.27 -7.37 -5.76
N LEU A 89 2.97 -6.44 -4.88
CA LEU A 89 1.89 -5.47 -5.03
C LEU A 89 2.18 -4.27 -4.12
N TYR A 90 1.39 -3.21 -4.20
CA TYR A 90 1.47 -2.13 -3.23
C TYR A 90 0.08 -1.70 -2.73
N PHE A 91 0.09 -1.01 -1.58
CA PHE A 91 -1.05 -0.35 -0.97
C PHE A 91 -0.78 1.14 -0.84
N GLU A 92 -1.82 1.96 -0.86
CA GLU A 92 -1.71 3.41 -0.61
C GLU A 92 -1.46 3.71 0.88
N ASN A 93 -1.87 2.80 1.78
CA ASN A 93 -1.76 2.94 3.23
C ASN A 93 -1.77 1.58 3.95
N GLU A 94 -1.47 1.59 5.26
CA GLU A 94 -1.47 0.38 6.09
C GLU A 94 -2.88 -0.19 6.31
N THR A 95 -3.90 0.64 6.33
CA THR A 95 -5.29 0.19 6.54
C THR A 95 -5.73 -0.73 5.41
N ASP A 96 -5.37 -0.42 4.16
CA ASP A 96 -5.68 -1.28 3.00
C ASP A 96 -5.02 -2.66 3.15
N ARG A 97 -3.78 -2.72 3.66
CA ARG A 97 -3.11 -3.98 3.95
C ARG A 97 -3.74 -4.71 5.14
N ASP A 98 -3.87 -4.05 6.28
CA ASP A 98 -4.13 -4.71 7.57
C ASP A 98 -5.61 -5.02 7.79
N GLU A 99 -6.50 -4.12 7.36
CA GLU A 99 -7.93 -4.24 7.61
C GLU A 99 -8.73 -4.73 6.39
N VAL A 100 -8.18 -4.58 5.17
CA VAL A 100 -8.85 -5.01 3.94
C VAL A 100 -8.20 -6.27 3.36
N TYR A 101 -6.91 -6.19 2.99
CA TYR A 101 -6.24 -7.27 2.25
C TYR A 101 -6.00 -8.53 3.11
N LEU A 102 -5.31 -8.40 4.25
CA LEU A 102 -4.93 -9.56 5.07
C LEU A 102 -6.13 -10.38 5.55
N PRO A 103 -7.25 -9.80 6.03
CA PRO A 103 -8.43 -10.57 6.42
C PRO A 103 -9.34 -10.97 5.26
N HIS A 104 -9.08 -10.50 4.03
CA HIS A 104 -9.99 -10.72 2.90
C HIS A 104 -10.14 -12.22 2.57
N PRO A 105 -11.36 -12.73 2.35
CA PRO A 105 -11.60 -14.15 2.04
C PRO A 105 -10.80 -14.65 0.83
N THR A 106 -10.64 -13.83 -0.21
CA THR A 106 -9.86 -14.17 -1.41
C THR A 106 -8.37 -14.33 -1.07
N HIS A 107 -7.80 -13.43 -0.22
CA HIS A 107 -6.42 -13.56 0.24
C HIS A 107 -6.25 -14.85 1.05
N GLN A 108 -7.14 -15.11 2.00
CA GLN A 108 -7.11 -16.33 2.83
C GLN A 108 -7.24 -17.61 1.98
N ALA A 109 -8.06 -17.58 0.94
CA ALA A 109 -8.20 -18.69 0.00
C ALA A 109 -6.89 -18.92 -0.80
N PHE A 110 -6.26 -17.84 -1.27
CA PHE A 110 -4.97 -17.93 -1.96
C PHE A 110 -3.86 -18.47 -1.05
N VAL A 111 -3.77 -18.00 0.20
CA VAL A 111 -2.81 -18.52 1.19
C VAL A 111 -2.98 -20.03 1.38
N LYS A 112 -4.22 -20.50 1.56
CA LYS A 112 -4.52 -21.94 1.69
C LYS A 112 -4.19 -22.74 0.43
N LEU A 113 -4.29 -22.10 -0.76
CA LEU A 113 -3.98 -22.72 -2.03
C LEU A 113 -2.48 -22.96 -2.19
N PHE A 114 -1.63 -21.94 -1.97
CA PHE A 114 -0.22 -22.03 -2.37
C PHE A 114 0.72 -22.52 -1.26
N VAL A 115 0.44 -22.23 0.01
CA VAL A 115 1.31 -22.57 1.15
C VAL A 115 1.64 -24.08 1.22
N PRO A 116 0.72 -25.02 0.97
CA PRO A 116 1.07 -26.46 0.99
C PRO A 116 2.16 -26.88 0.00
N PHE A 117 2.35 -26.10 -1.07
CA PHE A 117 3.35 -26.36 -2.11
C PHE A 117 4.70 -25.69 -1.84
N THR A 118 4.81 -24.85 -0.81
CA THR A 118 6.02 -24.08 -0.53
C THR A 118 6.98 -24.82 0.40
N ALA A 119 8.28 -24.65 0.16
CA ALA A 119 9.35 -25.01 1.07
C ALA A 119 9.67 -23.83 2.03
N ASN A 120 9.67 -22.59 1.49
CA ASN A 120 9.84 -21.35 2.25
C ASN A 120 9.03 -20.22 1.65
N VAL A 121 8.61 -19.28 2.51
CA VAL A 121 7.99 -18.01 2.12
C VAL A 121 8.65 -16.89 2.93
N LEU A 122 9.00 -15.80 2.28
CA LEU A 122 9.50 -14.58 2.90
C LEU A 122 8.58 -13.44 2.51
N VAL A 123 8.05 -12.73 3.49
CA VAL A 123 7.26 -11.51 3.27
C VAL A 123 8.10 -10.33 3.73
N TYR A 124 8.18 -9.30 2.88
CA TYR A 124 8.93 -8.10 3.15
C TYR A 124 8.15 -6.87 2.68
N ASP A 125 7.80 -6.01 3.64
CA ASP A 125 7.07 -4.78 3.37
C ASP A 125 7.98 -3.58 3.60
N TYR A 126 7.84 -2.54 2.76
CA TYR A 126 8.56 -1.28 2.92
C TYR A 126 7.80 -0.12 2.28
N TRP A 127 8.02 1.08 2.80
CA TRP A 127 7.54 2.30 2.18
C TRP A 127 8.50 2.75 1.08
N GLU A 128 7.97 3.09 -0.09
CA GLU A 128 8.76 3.81 -1.11
C GLU A 128 9.21 5.15 -0.54
N GLU A 129 10.46 5.54 -0.81
CA GLU A 129 11.02 6.84 -0.44
C GLU A 129 10.72 7.91 -1.51
#